data_43a2f397a310fdd46c53b9bca47625d7
#
_entry.id   43a2f397a310fdd46c53b9bca47625d7
#
_cell.length_a   1.000
_cell.length_b   1.000
_cell.length_c   1.000
_cell.angle_alpha   90.00
_cell.angle_beta   90.00
_cell.angle_gamma   90.00
#
_symmetry.space_group_name_H-M   'P 1'
#
loop_
_entity.id
_entity.type
_entity.pdbx_description
1 polymer ?
#
loop_
_entity_poly.entity_id
_entity_poly.type
_entity_poly.pdbx_seq_one_letter_code
_entity_poly.pdbx_strand_id
1 'polypeptide(L)'
;MLAAACLTAALERSSEGPHWTILPTPPEQETGSDQTLLNVIVHMQPEVIAATCTLWNIERTLHLLKRARRELPHLKVVLGGPEIAEQHPLLRLPLADALCIGEGEPLFPEIVRTLRVSPPSSRNKRRLARLYRASEAKPLRLADALPAPDHPINQPDAFGMAYLETNRGCPMKCAFCCYNLRRSATTCLEPEDVAKRIRILRKRGAKEIRLVDPTFNAHPHFEAMLKMMIRVNRDKKIAFFVEIRADTLTDEQAKMMAQANITEAEVGVQSTDPKVLRIIHRPLNEQKVWRGIDALLRHHIKPTVDFMYALPAQDAQDVERSLNWLARFGDAIHPQFLPTLLLPGTELRDRAKELGLRAQALPPYRVLSTDTLTSAQLALIEQQAAELLGGFDSPTPRFVGKRLEGLFNPRGRTTGRKAGRTEEKNRTTLYFDFSYENFPKIGETIKKCVAEEPHILWQFVLTINEEIPLDFVESLIVVIRRLPSHWLDRLVSPLDQKKHVARRLFIKIDNLVTLDPAWRAETENLLENAFH
;
A
#
# COMPACT_ATOMS: atom_id res chain seq x y z
N MET A 1 1.94 9.65 4.50
CA MET A 1 2.16 11.04 4.96
C MET A 1 3.17 11.20 6.10
N LEU A 2 3.34 10.21 7.00
CA LEU A 2 4.30 10.33 8.13
C LEU A 2 5.75 10.62 7.68
N ALA A 3 6.25 9.92 6.65
CA ALA A 3 7.60 10.17 6.13
C ALA A 3 7.80 11.63 5.64
N ALA A 4 6.82 12.18 4.90
CA ALA A 4 6.89 13.58 4.47
C ALA A 4 6.93 14.53 5.68
N ALA A 5 6.12 14.26 6.71
CA ALA A 5 6.11 15.03 7.95
C ALA A 5 7.48 15.02 8.66
N CYS A 6 8.12 13.86 8.72
CA CYS A 6 9.45 13.73 9.32
C CYS A 6 10.52 14.50 8.53
N LEU A 7 10.51 14.41 7.20
CA LEU A 7 11.46 15.13 6.34
C LEU A 7 11.25 16.64 6.41
N THR A 8 10.00 17.11 6.40
CA THR A 8 9.65 18.53 6.61
C THR A 8 10.23 19.04 7.92
N ALA A 9 9.94 18.35 9.02
CA ALA A 9 10.42 18.75 10.34
C ALA A 9 11.96 18.68 10.47
N ALA A 10 12.60 17.72 9.79
CA ALA A 10 14.06 17.64 9.75
C ALA A 10 14.66 18.82 9.00
N LEU A 11 14.07 19.23 7.88
CA LEU A 11 14.53 20.38 7.11
C LEU A 11 14.32 21.69 7.87
N GLU A 12 13.14 21.92 8.46
CA GLU A 12 12.84 23.13 9.24
C GLU A 12 13.76 23.33 10.43
N ARG A 13 14.19 22.24 11.10
CA ARG A 13 15.14 22.31 12.23
C ARG A 13 16.59 22.51 11.81
N SER A 14 16.90 22.36 10.53
CA SER A 14 18.25 22.49 10.01
C SER A 14 18.60 23.94 9.64
N SER A 15 19.88 24.22 9.44
CA SER A 15 20.34 25.50 8.86
C SER A 15 19.85 25.76 7.43
N GLU A 16 19.39 24.73 6.75
CA GLU A 16 18.84 24.84 5.39
C GLU A 16 17.37 25.28 5.39
N GLY A 17 16.61 25.07 6.49
CA GLY A 17 15.20 25.40 6.56
C GLY A 17 14.84 26.81 6.02
N PRO A 18 15.55 27.89 6.44
CA PRO A 18 15.25 29.25 5.97
C PRO A 18 15.45 29.47 4.47
N HIS A 19 16.12 28.57 3.77
CA HIS A 19 16.37 28.66 2.32
C HIS A 19 15.30 27.99 1.46
N TRP A 20 14.31 27.32 2.09
CA TRP A 20 13.31 26.53 1.39
C TRP A 20 11.89 26.90 1.80
N THR A 21 11.01 27.04 0.82
CA THR A 21 9.57 27.07 1.03
C THR A 21 9.02 25.67 0.76
N ILE A 22 8.42 25.06 1.79
CA ILE A 22 7.82 23.74 1.67
C ILE A 22 6.40 23.89 1.14
N LEU A 23 6.17 23.39 -0.07
CA LEU A 23 4.84 23.37 -0.67
C LEU A 23 4.02 22.22 -0.08
N PRO A 24 2.72 22.42 0.16
CA PRO A 24 1.86 21.34 0.64
C PRO A 24 1.79 20.20 -0.39
N THR A 25 1.65 18.98 0.09
CA THR A 25 1.37 17.85 -0.79
C THR A 25 0.02 18.06 -1.45
N PRO A 26 -0.07 18.05 -2.79
CA PRO A 26 -1.33 18.27 -3.48
C PRO A 26 -2.34 17.17 -3.13
N PRO A 27 -3.61 17.51 -2.78
CA PRO A 27 -4.65 16.51 -2.51
C PRO A 27 -4.86 15.54 -3.67
N GLU A 28 -4.64 15.99 -4.89
CA GLU A 28 -4.73 15.21 -6.12
C GLU A 28 -3.71 14.07 -6.19
N GLN A 29 -2.67 14.09 -5.37
CA GLN A 29 -1.72 12.98 -5.26
C GLN A 29 -2.42 11.67 -4.89
N GLU A 30 -3.43 11.73 -4.05
CA GLU A 30 -4.16 10.56 -3.57
C GLU A 30 -5.43 10.27 -4.39
N THR A 31 -6.01 11.30 -5.00
CA THR A 31 -7.37 11.21 -5.58
C THR A 31 -7.44 11.57 -7.07
N GLY A 32 -6.43 12.27 -7.60
CA GLY A 32 -6.45 12.78 -8.97
C GLY A 32 -5.81 11.83 -9.99
N SER A 33 -6.11 12.11 -11.27
CA SER A 33 -5.40 11.52 -12.39
C SER A 33 -3.95 12.01 -12.46
N ASP A 34 -3.13 11.30 -13.24
CA ASP A 34 -1.76 11.73 -13.48
C ASP A 34 -1.70 13.10 -14.19
N GLN A 35 -2.67 13.38 -15.06
CA GLN A 35 -2.74 14.68 -15.74
C GLN A 35 -3.11 15.79 -14.76
N THR A 36 -4.07 15.55 -13.88
CA THR A 36 -4.46 16.54 -12.84
C THR A 36 -3.29 16.87 -11.94
N LEU A 37 -2.58 15.85 -11.47
CA LEU A 37 -1.40 16.03 -10.60
C LEU A 37 -0.25 16.72 -11.35
N LEU A 38 -0.02 16.38 -12.62
CA LEU A 38 0.98 17.05 -13.45
C LEU A 38 0.66 18.55 -13.62
N ASN A 39 -0.60 18.90 -13.87
CA ASN A 39 -1.03 20.29 -13.98
C ASN A 39 -0.77 21.06 -12.68
N VAL A 40 -1.04 20.46 -11.51
CA VAL A 40 -0.73 21.07 -10.21
C VAL A 40 0.79 21.27 -10.06
N ILE A 41 1.61 20.28 -10.36
CA ILE A 41 3.07 20.37 -10.29
C ILE A 41 3.58 21.50 -11.21
N VAL A 42 3.09 21.58 -12.44
CA VAL A 42 3.47 22.61 -13.41
C VAL A 42 3.02 24.01 -12.93
N HIS A 43 1.85 24.11 -12.32
CA HIS A 43 1.36 25.38 -11.76
C HIS A 43 2.19 25.84 -10.54
N MET A 44 2.55 24.91 -9.65
CA MET A 44 3.33 25.21 -8.44
C MET A 44 4.81 25.51 -8.72
N GLN A 45 5.34 25.13 -9.88
CA GLN A 45 6.73 25.36 -10.30
C GLN A 45 7.78 24.97 -9.24
N PRO A 46 7.74 23.76 -8.64
CA PRO A 46 8.69 23.39 -7.60
C PRO A 46 10.12 23.27 -8.16
N GLU A 47 11.11 23.72 -7.39
CA GLU A 47 12.52 23.49 -7.71
C GLU A 47 12.94 22.06 -7.42
N VAL A 48 12.36 21.45 -6.37
CA VAL A 48 12.65 20.08 -5.94
C VAL A 48 11.35 19.34 -5.65
N ILE A 49 11.22 18.14 -6.17
CA ILE A 49 10.23 17.16 -5.72
C ILE A 49 10.95 16.04 -4.97
N ALA A 50 10.58 15.83 -3.71
CA ALA A 50 10.99 14.68 -2.91
C ALA A 50 9.83 13.68 -2.85
N ALA A 51 10.08 12.42 -3.23
CA ALA A 51 9.05 11.39 -3.24
C ALA A 51 9.47 10.14 -2.47
N THR A 52 8.53 9.60 -1.68
CA THR A 52 8.66 8.30 -1.01
C THR A 52 8.16 7.20 -1.94
N CYS A 53 9.05 6.30 -2.32
CA CYS A 53 8.77 5.18 -3.20
C CYS A 53 8.45 3.92 -2.40
N THR A 54 7.26 3.39 -2.65
CA THR A 54 6.75 2.12 -2.11
C THR A 54 6.34 1.21 -3.26
N LEU A 55 6.14 -0.08 -3.01
CA LEU A 55 5.79 -1.05 -4.05
C LEU A 55 4.52 -0.69 -4.85
N TRP A 56 3.56 0.03 -4.21
CA TRP A 56 2.29 0.41 -4.85
C TRP A 56 2.33 1.74 -5.59
N ASN A 57 3.35 2.58 -5.40
CA ASN A 57 3.40 3.90 -6.02
C ASN A 57 4.63 4.15 -6.91
N ILE A 58 5.67 3.31 -6.84
CA ILE A 58 6.93 3.58 -7.53
C ILE A 58 6.76 3.74 -9.05
N GLU A 59 5.98 2.86 -9.69
CA GLU A 59 5.77 2.94 -11.15
C GLU A 59 5.06 4.24 -11.54
N ARG A 60 4.01 4.62 -10.79
CA ARG A 60 3.30 5.89 -10.97
C ARG A 60 4.21 7.09 -10.72
N THR A 61 4.94 7.07 -9.62
CA THR A 61 5.89 8.15 -9.27
C THR A 61 6.90 8.40 -10.38
N LEU A 62 7.53 7.35 -10.90
CA LEU A 62 8.50 7.48 -11.99
C LEU A 62 7.88 7.98 -13.28
N HIS A 63 6.69 7.49 -13.64
CA HIS A 63 5.96 7.95 -14.81
C HIS A 63 5.66 9.44 -14.72
N LEU A 64 5.12 9.88 -13.59
CA LEU A 64 4.76 11.27 -13.34
C LEU A 64 5.98 12.20 -13.35
N LEU A 65 7.04 11.82 -12.63
CA LEU A 65 8.27 12.62 -12.58
C LEU A 65 8.97 12.73 -13.95
N LYS A 66 8.89 11.69 -14.77
CA LYS A 66 9.39 11.73 -16.15
C LYS A 66 8.62 12.76 -16.98
N ARG A 67 7.30 12.85 -16.81
CA ARG A 67 6.46 13.87 -17.47
C ARG A 67 6.75 15.26 -16.91
N ALA A 68 6.77 15.41 -15.57
CA ALA A 68 7.05 16.68 -14.92
C ALA A 68 8.39 17.29 -15.35
N ARG A 69 9.45 16.49 -15.51
CA ARG A 69 10.75 16.96 -16.00
C ARG A 69 10.76 17.39 -17.47
N ARG A 70 9.80 16.98 -18.28
CA ARG A 70 9.66 17.47 -19.66
C ARG A 70 9.09 18.88 -19.66
N GLU A 71 8.11 19.15 -18.79
CA GLU A 71 7.47 20.46 -18.61
C GLU A 71 8.37 21.42 -17.80
N LEU A 72 9.08 20.91 -16.80
CA LEU A 72 9.96 21.65 -15.89
C LEU A 72 11.40 21.12 -15.99
N PRO A 73 12.19 21.54 -16.99
CA PRO A 73 13.56 21.02 -17.20
C PRO A 73 14.54 21.30 -16.06
N HIS A 74 14.24 22.30 -15.21
CA HIS A 74 15.04 22.67 -14.02
C HIS A 74 14.71 21.83 -12.78
N LEU A 75 13.60 21.08 -12.82
CA LEU A 75 13.13 20.30 -11.69
C LEU A 75 14.19 19.28 -11.25
N LYS A 76 14.52 19.33 -9.96
CA LYS A 76 15.38 18.34 -9.29
C LYS A 76 14.52 17.32 -8.54
N VAL A 77 14.96 16.07 -8.53
CA VAL A 77 14.18 14.94 -8.02
C VAL A 77 14.99 14.19 -6.97
N VAL A 78 14.40 14.03 -5.79
CA VAL A 78 14.91 13.21 -4.68
C VAL A 78 13.97 12.02 -4.49
N LEU A 79 14.51 10.81 -4.52
CA LEU A 79 13.74 9.59 -4.26
C LEU A 79 14.26 8.88 -3.02
N GLY A 80 13.35 8.45 -2.16
CA GLY A 80 13.63 7.64 -0.96
C GLY A 80 12.51 6.63 -0.74
N GLY A 81 12.52 5.97 0.41
CA GLY A 81 11.52 4.98 0.78
C GLY A 81 11.93 3.53 0.52
N PRO A 82 11.06 2.56 0.86
CA PRO A 82 11.40 1.13 0.85
C PRO A 82 11.84 0.57 -0.49
N GLU A 83 11.36 1.14 -1.59
CA GLU A 83 11.74 0.71 -2.94
C GLU A 83 13.15 1.17 -3.34
N ILE A 84 13.76 2.13 -2.64
CA ILE A 84 15.10 2.61 -2.96
C ILE A 84 16.15 1.78 -2.21
N ALA A 85 16.69 0.77 -2.89
CA ALA A 85 17.72 -0.14 -2.39
C ALA A 85 18.94 -0.13 -3.29
N GLU A 86 20.13 -0.52 -2.80
CA GLU A 86 21.39 -0.39 -3.51
C GLU A 86 21.42 -1.08 -4.88
N GLN A 87 20.77 -2.23 -4.99
CA GLN A 87 20.72 -3.01 -6.23
C GLN A 87 19.49 -2.69 -7.10
N HIS A 88 18.70 -1.69 -6.73
CA HIS A 88 17.48 -1.39 -7.47
C HIS A 88 17.80 -0.81 -8.86
N PRO A 89 17.10 -1.24 -9.93
CA PRO A 89 17.33 -0.76 -11.29
C PRO A 89 17.24 0.76 -11.47
N LEU A 90 16.50 1.44 -10.58
CA LEU A 90 16.37 2.91 -10.58
C LEU A 90 17.68 3.65 -10.35
N LEU A 91 18.68 3.03 -9.71
CA LEU A 91 20.00 3.62 -9.54
C LEU A 91 20.69 3.90 -10.88
N ARG A 92 20.26 3.23 -11.94
CA ARG A 92 20.78 3.37 -13.29
C ARG A 92 19.98 4.33 -14.17
N LEU A 93 18.83 4.82 -13.69
CA LEU A 93 17.98 5.72 -14.45
C LEU A 93 18.36 7.19 -14.20
N PRO A 94 18.52 8.02 -15.24
CA PRO A 94 18.85 9.45 -15.10
C PRO A 94 17.62 10.29 -14.72
N LEU A 95 16.73 9.75 -13.90
CA LEU A 95 15.47 10.39 -13.51
C LEU A 95 15.56 11.12 -12.18
N ALA A 96 16.38 10.63 -11.25
CA ALA A 96 16.60 11.26 -9.95
C ALA A 96 17.94 12.01 -9.93
N ASP A 97 18.02 13.09 -9.16
CA ASP A 97 19.27 13.82 -8.85
C ASP A 97 19.90 13.26 -7.56
N ALA A 98 19.06 12.81 -6.64
CA ALA A 98 19.49 12.16 -5.41
C ALA A 98 18.61 10.93 -5.08
N LEU A 99 19.25 9.90 -4.55
CA LEU A 99 18.62 8.69 -4.02
C LEU A 99 18.99 8.55 -2.55
N CYS A 100 17.98 8.37 -1.70
CA CYS A 100 18.14 8.22 -0.27
C CYS A 100 17.84 6.78 0.16
N ILE A 101 18.83 6.07 0.67
CA ILE A 101 18.71 4.71 1.20
C ILE A 101 18.66 4.75 2.72
N GLY A 102 17.61 4.23 3.30
CA GLY A 102 17.38 4.20 4.74
C GLY A 102 16.60 5.42 5.22
N GLU A 103 16.89 5.86 6.44
CA GLU A 103 16.21 7.01 7.06
C GLU A 103 16.57 8.30 6.37
N GLY A 104 15.56 9.05 5.96
CA GLY A 104 15.76 10.30 5.24
C GLY A 104 16.05 11.49 6.13
N GLU A 105 15.59 11.48 7.38
CA GLU A 105 15.64 12.64 8.27
C GLU A 105 17.07 13.16 8.52
N PRO A 106 18.08 12.32 8.75
CA PRO A 106 19.46 12.81 8.92
C PRO A 106 20.13 13.25 7.61
N LEU A 107 19.58 12.84 6.45
CA LEU A 107 20.20 13.07 5.14
C LEU A 107 19.55 14.21 4.37
N PHE A 108 18.25 14.42 4.54
CA PHE A 108 17.46 15.29 3.68
C PHE A 108 17.95 16.75 3.69
N PRO A 109 18.33 17.36 4.84
CA PRO A 109 18.90 18.71 4.85
C PRO A 109 20.18 18.84 4.01
N GLU A 110 21.07 17.85 4.06
CA GLU A 110 22.28 17.85 3.24
C GLU A 110 21.99 17.65 1.76
N ILE A 111 21.02 16.77 1.44
CA ILE A 111 20.60 16.53 0.06
C ILE A 111 20.12 17.85 -0.56
N VAL A 112 19.18 18.55 0.09
CA VAL A 112 18.62 19.79 -0.46
C VAL A 112 19.66 20.92 -0.50
N ARG A 113 20.57 20.99 0.48
CA ARG A 113 21.71 21.92 0.45
C ARG A 113 22.58 21.68 -0.78
N THR A 114 22.92 20.42 -1.05
CA THR A 114 23.74 20.06 -2.20
C THR A 114 23.02 20.40 -3.52
N LEU A 115 21.71 20.15 -3.58
CA LEU A 115 20.90 20.49 -4.76
C LEU A 115 20.82 22.00 -4.96
N ARG A 116 20.70 22.80 -3.90
CA ARG A 116 20.63 24.27 -3.97
C ARG A 116 21.89 24.89 -4.55
N VAL A 117 23.06 24.45 -4.09
CA VAL A 117 24.36 25.02 -4.52
C VAL A 117 24.88 24.39 -5.83
N SER A 118 24.30 23.31 -6.29
CA SER A 118 24.71 22.67 -7.55
C SER A 118 24.14 23.44 -8.75
N PRO A 119 24.98 23.76 -9.75
CA PRO A 119 24.49 24.40 -10.97
C PRO A 119 23.44 23.50 -11.66
N PRO A 120 22.46 24.10 -12.38
CA PRO A 120 21.53 23.33 -13.18
C PRO A 120 22.29 22.37 -14.09
N SER A 121 21.90 21.10 -14.09
CA SER A 121 22.56 20.12 -14.97
C SER A 121 22.36 20.54 -16.42
N SER A 122 23.46 20.78 -17.14
CA SER A 122 23.40 21.06 -18.57
C SER A 122 22.69 19.88 -19.25
N ARG A 123 21.72 20.17 -20.15
CA ARG A 123 20.79 19.22 -20.82
C ARG A 123 21.45 17.98 -21.44
N ASN A 124 22.77 17.92 -21.57
CA ASN A 124 23.49 16.91 -22.35
C ASN A 124 24.37 15.95 -21.55
N LYS A 125 24.47 16.04 -20.22
CA LYS A 125 25.24 15.04 -19.44
C LYS A 125 24.29 14.21 -18.59
N ARG A 126 24.04 12.96 -19.02
CA ARG A 126 23.40 11.91 -18.20
C ARG A 126 24.25 11.68 -16.95
N ARG A 127 23.95 12.40 -15.89
CA ARG A 127 24.60 12.20 -14.60
C ARG A 127 23.80 11.16 -13.82
N LEU A 128 24.45 10.12 -13.30
CA LEU A 128 23.84 9.20 -12.35
C LEU A 128 23.43 9.96 -11.10
N ALA A 129 22.31 9.57 -10.49
CA ALA A 129 21.85 10.13 -9.23
C ALA A 129 22.93 9.98 -8.15
N ARG A 130 23.10 11.01 -7.32
CA ARG A 130 23.95 10.91 -6.14
C ARG A 130 23.25 10.04 -5.08
N LEU A 131 23.98 9.08 -4.57
CA LEU A 131 23.49 8.14 -3.57
C LEU A 131 23.88 8.61 -2.17
N TYR A 132 22.88 8.68 -1.28
CA TYR A 132 23.03 9.04 0.12
C TYR A 132 22.53 7.85 0.97
N ARG A 133 23.33 7.45 1.96
CA ARG A 133 23.03 6.30 2.83
C ARG A 133 22.89 6.75 4.27
N ALA A 134 21.81 6.34 4.91
CA ALA A 134 21.61 6.63 6.33
C ALA A 134 22.68 5.99 7.22
N SER A 135 23.31 4.89 6.78
CA SER A 135 24.45 4.28 7.47
C SER A 135 25.71 5.16 7.54
N GLU A 136 25.81 6.14 6.66
CA GLU A 136 26.92 7.12 6.62
C GLU A 136 26.63 8.37 7.45
N ALA A 137 25.40 8.52 7.97
CA ALA A 137 24.98 9.65 8.79
C ALA A 137 24.90 9.28 10.28
N LYS A 138 24.98 10.28 11.16
CA LYS A 138 24.75 10.08 12.59
C LYS A 138 23.28 9.70 12.83
N PRO A 139 23.00 8.58 13.51
CA PRO A 139 21.65 8.18 13.85
C PRO A 139 20.95 9.24 14.70
N LEU A 140 19.67 9.51 14.40
CA LEU A 140 18.84 10.40 15.21
C LEU A 140 18.08 9.57 16.26
N ARG A 141 17.85 10.19 17.43
CA ARG A 141 16.84 9.67 18.36
C ARG A 141 15.45 9.81 17.71
N LEU A 142 14.52 8.93 18.03
CA LEU A 142 13.18 8.99 17.44
C LEU A 142 12.49 10.32 17.71
N ALA A 143 12.65 10.88 18.91
CA ALA A 143 12.11 12.19 19.26
C ALA A 143 12.63 13.32 18.37
N ASP A 144 13.88 13.20 17.90
CA ASP A 144 14.52 14.19 17.02
C ASP A 144 14.18 13.94 15.53
N ALA A 145 13.80 12.72 15.18
CA ALA A 145 13.39 12.37 13.82
C ALA A 145 11.93 12.79 13.52
N LEU A 146 11.05 12.69 14.51
CA LEU A 146 9.64 13.03 14.37
C LEU A 146 9.38 14.54 14.44
N PRO A 147 8.30 15.06 13.82
CA PRO A 147 7.82 16.42 14.06
C PRO A 147 7.55 16.66 15.55
N ALA A 148 7.69 17.89 16.01
CA ALA A 148 7.25 18.28 17.36
C ALA A 148 5.78 17.90 17.57
N PRO A 149 5.35 17.51 18.78
CA PRO A 149 3.97 17.05 19.00
C PRO A 149 2.90 18.04 18.53
N ASP A 150 3.13 19.32 18.67
CA ASP A 150 2.23 20.42 18.31
C ASP A 150 2.40 20.90 16.85
N HIS A 151 3.35 20.35 16.10
CA HIS A 151 3.58 20.72 14.71
C HIS A 151 2.28 20.62 13.89
N PRO A 152 1.94 21.62 13.04
CA PRO A 152 0.69 21.65 12.27
C PRO A 152 0.47 20.43 11.38
N ILE A 153 1.54 19.78 10.94
CA ILE A 153 1.49 18.60 10.07
C ILE A 153 0.90 17.34 10.75
N ASN A 154 0.92 17.30 12.10
CA ASN A 154 0.36 16.20 12.86
C ASN A 154 -1.17 16.32 12.94
N GLN A 155 -1.88 16.04 11.86
CA GLN A 155 -3.34 16.09 11.77
C GLN A 155 -3.91 14.69 11.54
N PRO A 156 -5.06 14.35 12.15
CA PRO A 156 -5.87 13.23 11.70
C PRO A 156 -6.38 13.47 10.28
N ASP A 157 -6.70 12.39 9.58
CA ASP A 157 -7.38 12.48 8.30
C ASP A 157 -8.85 12.92 8.44
N ALA A 158 -9.57 13.01 7.30
CA ALA A 158 -10.97 13.41 7.28
C ALA A 158 -11.92 12.46 8.06
N PHE A 159 -11.48 11.24 8.37
CA PHE A 159 -12.23 10.25 9.15
C PHE A 159 -11.87 10.27 10.64
N GLY A 160 -10.85 11.02 11.01
CA GLY A 160 -10.32 11.09 12.37
C GLY A 160 -9.26 10.03 12.65
N MET A 161 -8.65 9.43 11.62
CA MET A 161 -7.56 8.47 11.79
C MET A 161 -6.22 9.21 11.78
N ALA A 162 -5.33 8.83 12.70
CA ALA A 162 -3.96 9.34 12.78
C ALA A 162 -2.96 8.20 12.89
N TYR A 163 -1.74 8.43 12.41
CA TYR A 163 -0.62 7.51 12.55
C TYR A 163 0.37 8.05 13.57
N LEU A 164 0.87 7.17 14.42
CA LEU A 164 1.86 7.52 15.44
C LEU A 164 2.94 6.43 15.50
N GLU A 165 4.20 6.86 15.47
CA GLU A 165 5.35 6.00 15.68
C GLU A 165 5.85 6.20 17.12
N THR A 166 5.90 5.10 17.90
CA THR A 166 6.43 5.13 19.29
C THR A 166 7.73 4.36 19.41
N ASN A 167 7.98 3.45 18.47
CA ASN A 167 9.20 2.66 18.38
C ASN A 167 9.60 2.45 16.92
N ARG A 168 10.83 2.74 16.58
CA ARG A 168 11.40 2.55 15.24
C ARG A 168 12.47 1.47 15.26
N GLY A 169 12.34 0.51 14.33
CA GLY A 169 13.11 -0.72 14.28
C GLY A 169 12.42 -1.87 15.02
N CYS A 170 12.85 -3.08 14.75
CA CYS A 170 12.32 -4.31 15.34
C CYS A 170 13.48 -5.21 15.79
N PRO A 171 13.44 -5.86 16.96
CA PRO A 171 14.51 -6.75 17.39
C PRO A 171 14.56 -8.05 16.56
N MET A 172 13.50 -8.34 15.78
CA MET A 172 13.45 -9.51 14.92
C MET A 172 14.19 -9.28 13.60
N LYS A 173 14.77 -10.34 13.05
CA LYS A 173 15.52 -10.32 11.78
C LYS A 173 14.87 -11.21 10.72
N CYS A 174 13.55 -11.08 10.54
CA CYS A 174 12.83 -11.90 9.58
C CYS A 174 13.35 -11.67 8.16
N ALA A 175 13.67 -12.73 7.44
CA ALA A 175 14.32 -12.66 6.13
C ALA A 175 13.48 -11.97 5.04
N PHE A 176 12.16 -11.92 5.20
CA PHE A 176 11.22 -11.29 4.26
C PHE A 176 10.93 -9.81 4.57
N CYS A 177 11.33 -9.31 5.77
CA CYS A 177 10.87 -8.04 6.30
C CYS A 177 11.84 -6.90 5.98
N CYS A 178 11.29 -5.75 5.55
CA CYS A 178 12.08 -4.57 5.22
C CYS A 178 12.29 -3.58 6.39
N TYR A 179 11.64 -3.78 7.54
CA TYR A 179 11.71 -2.84 8.67
C TYR A 179 13.12 -2.67 9.25
N ASN A 180 13.94 -3.70 9.20
CA ASN A 180 15.27 -3.71 9.82
C ASN A 180 16.43 -3.57 8.86
N LEU A 181 16.16 -3.48 7.57
CA LEU A 181 17.20 -3.58 6.54
C LEU A 181 18.32 -2.55 6.66
N ARG A 182 18.10 -1.49 7.43
CA ARG A 182 18.96 -0.31 7.37
C ARG A 182 19.18 0.32 8.74
N ARG A 183 18.89 -0.44 9.80
CA ARG A 183 19.11 -0.02 11.19
C ARG A 183 19.83 -1.07 12.01
N SER A 184 20.83 -0.61 12.75
CA SER A 184 21.58 -1.46 13.71
C SER A 184 20.93 -1.51 15.09
N ALA A 185 20.03 -0.56 15.42
CA ALA A 185 19.42 -0.46 16.75
C ALA A 185 17.98 0.05 16.69
N THR A 186 17.16 -0.37 17.65
CA THR A 186 15.83 0.20 17.89
C THR A 186 15.95 1.52 18.65
N THR A 187 15.06 2.47 18.35
CA THR A 187 14.90 3.72 19.10
C THR A 187 13.43 3.91 19.43
N CYS A 188 13.13 4.42 20.62
CA CYS A 188 11.77 4.59 21.10
C CYS A 188 11.55 5.98 21.70
N LEU A 189 10.27 6.36 21.80
CA LEU A 189 9.83 7.51 22.57
C LEU A 189 9.61 7.12 24.03
N GLU A 190 9.86 8.05 24.92
CA GLU A 190 9.44 7.92 26.30
C GLU A 190 7.91 8.00 26.43
N PRO A 191 7.28 7.28 27.37
CA PRO A 191 5.82 7.28 27.52
C PRO A 191 5.20 8.67 27.62
N GLU A 192 5.84 9.63 28.28
CA GLU A 192 5.33 10.99 28.41
C GLU A 192 5.38 11.78 27.09
N ASP A 193 6.34 11.51 26.20
CA ASP A 193 6.36 12.11 24.87
C ASP A 193 5.23 11.56 23.98
N VAL A 194 4.94 10.26 24.10
CA VAL A 194 3.78 9.65 23.45
C VAL A 194 2.48 10.23 24.02
N ALA A 195 2.39 10.41 25.34
CA ALA A 195 1.23 11.02 25.98
C ALA A 195 0.93 12.43 25.45
N LYS A 196 1.98 13.26 25.26
CA LYS A 196 1.83 14.60 24.65
C LYS A 196 1.23 14.50 23.25
N ARG A 197 1.75 13.60 22.41
CA ARG A 197 1.29 13.39 21.04
C ARG A 197 -0.18 12.93 20.99
N ILE A 198 -0.56 11.94 21.81
CA ILE A 198 -1.95 11.46 21.92
C ILE A 198 -2.89 12.60 22.33
N ARG A 199 -2.55 13.40 23.35
CA ARG A 199 -3.38 14.54 23.78
C ARG A 199 -3.60 15.56 22.67
N ILE A 200 -2.56 15.86 21.89
CA ILE A 200 -2.67 16.80 20.77
C ILE A 200 -3.49 16.23 19.63
N LEU A 201 -3.26 14.99 19.21
CA LEU A 201 -4.06 14.33 18.18
C LEU A 201 -5.54 14.27 18.59
N ARG A 202 -5.81 13.93 19.85
CA ARG A 202 -7.15 13.96 20.41
C ARG A 202 -7.79 15.36 20.34
N LYS A 203 -7.07 16.42 20.73
CA LYS A 203 -7.55 17.81 20.63
C LYS A 203 -7.86 18.20 19.19
N ARG A 204 -7.17 17.60 18.22
CA ARG A 204 -7.35 17.78 16.77
C ARG A 204 -8.41 16.87 16.16
N GLY A 205 -9.14 16.10 16.98
CA GLY A 205 -10.27 15.29 16.55
C GLY A 205 -9.94 13.85 16.16
N ALA A 206 -8.79 13.33 16.56
CA ALA A 206 -8.47 11.91 16.35
C ALA A 206 -9.48 11.02 17.08
N LYS A 207 -10.03 10.04 16.36
CA LYS A 207 -10.92 8.98 16.85
C LYS A 207 -10.21 7.63 16.90
N GLU A 208 -9.27 7.43 16.01
CA GLU A 208 -8.42 6.24 15.92
C GLU A 208 -6.96 6.66 15.76
N ILE A 209 -6.07 5.99 16.49
CA ILE A 209 -4.62 6.13 16.31
C ILE A 209 -4.04 4.75 15.99
N ARG A 210 -3.42 4.65 14.82
CA ARG A 210 -2.67 3.47 14.41
C ARG A 210 -1.21 3.64 14.76
N LEU A 211 -0.70 2.78 15.64
CA LEU A 211 0.72 2.73 15.92
C LEU A 211 1.41 2.00 14.75
N VAL A 212 2.40 2.66 14.15
CA VAL A 212 3.16 2.09 13.02
C VAL A 212 4.41 1.34 13.47
N ASP A 213 4.44 0.97 14.74
CA ASP A 213 5.52 0.21 15.36
C ASP A 213 5.49 -1.23 14.84
N PRO A 214 6.59 -1.78 14.30
CA PRO A 214 6.60 -3.11 13.70
C PRO A 214 6.38 -4.26 14.71
N THR A 215 6.47 -3.97 16.00
CA THR A 215 6.15 -4.88 17.10
C THR A 215 5.99 -4.07 18.38
N PHE A 216 4.78 -3.62 18.67
CA PHE A 216 4.51 -2.72 19.82
C PHE A 216 4.87 -3.34 21.17
N ASN A 217 4.60 -4.64 21.37
CA ASN A 217 4.95 -5.31 22.62
C ASN A 217 6.43 -5.69 22.76
N ALA A 218 7.27 -5.34 21.78
CA ALA A 218 8.73 -5.33 21.93
C ALA A 218 9.29 -3.97 22.38
N HIS A 219 8.43 -2.97 22.61
CA HIS A 219 8.83 -1.67 23.12
C HIS A 219 9.48 -1.84 24.52
N PRO A 220 10.66 -1.24 24.78
CA PRO A 220 11.35 -1.40 26.07
C PRO A 220 10.50 -1.00 27.29
N HIS A 221 9.60 -0.06 27.11
CA HIS A 221 8.70 0.44 28.15
C HIS A 221 7.25 0.01 27.92
N PHE A 222 6.99 -1.20 27.39
CA PHE A 222 5.67 -1.66 26.95
C PHE A 222 4.58 -1.48 28.03
N GLU A 223 4.80 -1.98 29.25
CA GLU A 223 3.81 -1.85 30.33
C GLU A 223 3.61 -0.41 30.79
N ALA A 224 4.70 0.38 30.86
CA ALA A 224 4.60 1.80 31.18
C ALA A 224 3.82 2.56 30.11
N MET A 225 3.99 2.15 28.82
CA MET A 225 3.23 2.67 27.69
C MET A 225 1.75 2.38 27.84
N LEU A 226 1.37 1.14 28.17
CA LEU A 226 -0.02 0.76 28.41
C LEU A 226 -0.64 1.54 29.59
N LYS A 227 0.06 1.65 30.72
CA LYS A 227 -0.39 2.46 31.88
C LYS A 227 -0.59 3.92 31.51
N MET A 228 0.31 4.48 30.71
CA MET A 228 0.18 5.85 30.20
C MET A 228 -1.02 5.99 29.28
N MET A 229 -1.23 5.08 28.33
CA MET A 229 -2.38 5.09 27.40
C MET A 229 -3.71 5.01 28.16
N ILE A 230 -3.83 4.12 29.15
CA ILE A 230 -4.99 4.03 30.04
C ILE A 230 -5.27 5.38 30.72
N ARG A 231 -4.21 6.03 31.22
CA ARG A 231 -4.33 7.33 31.91
C ARG A 231 -4.82 8.45 31.00
N VAL A 232 -4.31 8.54 29.75
CA VAL A 232 -4.64 9.63 28.84
C VAL A 232 -5.93 9.40 28.05
N ASN A 233 -6.42 8.17 28.00
CA ASN A 233 -7.63 7.76 27.27
C ASN A 233 -8.70 7.14 28.18
N ARG A 234 -8.86 7.63 29.42
CA ARG A 234 -9.80 7.09 30.42
C ARG A 234 -11.24 7.00 29.93
N ASP A 235 -11.66 7.92 29.09
CA ASP A 235 -13.00 7.99 28.50
C ASP A 235 -13.13 7.16 27.23
N LYS A 236 -12.09 6.44 26.82
CA LYS A 236 -12.05 5.54 25.67
C LYS A 236 -12.51 6.17 24.34
N LYS A 237 -12.30 7.48 24.17
CA LYS A 237 -12.70 8.19 22.94
C LYS A 237 -11.79 7.91 21.75
N ILE A 238 -10.58 7.43 21.98
CA ILE A 238 -9.63 7.05 20.94
C ILE A 238 -9.52 5.54 20.94
N ALA A 239 -9.76 4.92 19.79
CA ALA A 239 -9.41 3.53 19.54
C ALA A 239 -7.94 3.42 19.09
N PHE A 240 -7.27 2.34 19.46
CA PHE A 240 -5.91 2.08 19.01
C PHE A 240 -5.82 0.77 18.23
N PHE A 241 -5.00 0.81 17.16
CA PHE A 241 -4.54 -0.35 16.42
C PHE A 241 -3.03 -0.54 16.68
N VAL A 242 -2.59 -1.79 16.84
CA VAL A 242 -1.17 -2.14 17.08
C VAL A 242 -0.76 -3.41 16.33
N GLU A 243 0.53 -3.54 16.00
CA GLU A 243 1.14 -4.79 15.55
C GLU A 243 1.92 -5.43 16.72
N ILE A 244 1.73 -6.72 16.97
CA ILE A 244 2.34 -7.41 18.11
C ILE A 244 2.83 -8.82 17.77
N ARG A 245 3.63 -9.37 18.68
CA ARG A 245 3.90 -10.81 18.76
C ARG A 245 3.04 -11.46 19.83
N ALA A 246 2.11 -12.33 19.41
CA ALA A 246 1.21 -13.01 20.35
C ALA A 246 1.95 -14.03 21.23
N ASP A 247 3.03 -14.64 20.75
CA ASP A 247 3.81 -15.64 21.51
C ASP A 247 4.57 -15.07 22.71
N THR A 248 4.61 -13.74 22.84
CA THR A 248 5.20 -13.04 24.00
C THR A 248 4.18 -12.30 24.86
N LEU A 249 2.90 -12.31 24.46
CA LEU A 249 1.82 -11.62 25.16
C LEU A 249 1.31 -12.44 26.34
N THR A 250 1.18 -11.79 27.51
CA THR A 250 0.52 -12.36 28.69
C THR A 250 -0.94 -11.93 28.78
N ASP A 251 -1.75 -12.68 29.53
CA ASP A 251 -3.16 -12.33 29.76
C ASP A 251 -3.33 -10.96 30.44
N GLU A 252 -2.50 -10.66 31.43
CA GLU A 252 -2.53 -9.37 32.11
C GLU A 252 -2.19 -8.22 31.17
N GLN A 253 -1.23 -8.41 30.27
CA GLN A 253 -0.90 -7.42 29.23
C GLN A 253 -2.06 -7.23 28.24
N ALA A 254 -2.74 -8.30 27.82
CA ALA A 254 -3.92 -8.21 26.96
C ALA A 254 -5.06 -7.44 27.66
N LYS A 255 -5.28 -7.69 28.96
CA LYS A 255 -6.22 -6.93 29.78
C LYS A 255 -5.88 -5.44 29.83
N MET A 256 -4.61 -5.10 30.03
CA MET A 256 -4.16 -3.69 30.02
C MET A 256 -4.34 -3.06 28.62
N MET A 257 -4.09 -3.80 27.53
CA MET A 257 -4.37 -3.34 26.17
C MET A 257 -5.84 -2.99 25.98
N ALA A 258 -6.77 -3.83 26.42
CA ALA A 258 -8.21 -3.55 26.39
C ALA A 258 -8.60 -2.33 27.25
N GLN A 259 -7.97 -2.15 28.41
CA GLN A 259 -8.16 -0.97 29.26
C GLN A 259 -7.68 0.31 28.58
N ALA A 260 -6.58 0.24 27.79
CA ALA A 260 -6.07 1.34 26.97
C ALA A 260 -6.96 1.67 25.77
N ASN A 261 -7.98 0.85 25.49
CA ASN A 261 -8.84 0.89 24.31
C ASN A 261 -8.10 0.52 23.01
N ILE A 262 -7.18 -0.44 23.08
CA ILE A 262 -6.66 -1.12 21.90
C ILE A 262 -7.78 -2.08 21.45
N THR A 263 -8.35 -1.83 20.28
CA THR A 263 -9.52 -2.56 19.75
C THR A 263 -9.13 -3.62 18.74
N GLU A 264 -7.99 -3.43 18.09
CA GLU A 264 -7.45 -4.34 17.08
C GLU A 264 -5.96 -4.56 17.28
N ALA A 265 -5.50 -5.79 17.03
CA ALA A 265 -4.09 -6.15 17.08
C ALA A 265 -3.73 -7.08 15.91
N GLU A 266 -2.75 -6.66 15.10
CA GLU A 266 -2.21 -7.50 14.03
C GLU A 266 -1.13 -8.44 14.58
N VAL A 267 -1.26 -9.72 14.24
CA VAL A 267 -0.44 -10.82 14.76
C VAL A 267 0.16 -11.60 13.60
N GLY A 268 1.42 -11.33 13.31
CA GLY A 268 2.13 -12.09 12.27
C GLY A 268 2.55 -13.47 12.76
N VAL A 269 1.93 -14.53 12.27
CA VAL A 269 2.32 -15.94 12.49
C VAL A 269 3.20 -16.43 11.34
N GLN A 270 2.81 -16.16 10.14
CA GLN A 270 3.45 -16.43 8.84
C GLN A 270 3.43 -17.92 8.43
N SER A 271 3.74 -18.84 9.30
CA SER A 271 3.71 -20.30 9.10
C SER A 271 3.66 -21.01 10.45
N THR A 272 3.18 -22.25 10.46
CA THR A 272 3.28 -23.18 11.61
C THR A 272 4.41 -24.20 11.44
N ASP A 273 5.01 -24.30 10.25
CA ASP A 273 6.06 -25.26 9.99
C ASP A 273 7.42 -24.79 10.55
N PRO A 274 8.06 -25.57 11.47
CA PRO A 274 9.31 -25.16 12.09
C PRO A 274 10.50 -25.07 11.12
N LYS A 275 10.47 -25.79 9.98
CA LYS A 275 11.51 -25.74 8.96
C LYS A 275 11.40 -24.42 8.18
N VAL A 276 10.19 -24.06 7.76
CA VAL A 276 9.90 -22.80 7.07
C VAL A 276 10.26 -21.62 7.99
N LEU A 277 9.81 -21.64 9.24
CA LEU A 277 10.08 -20.59 10.22
C LEU A 277 11.57 -20.36 10.49
N ARG A 278 12.38 -21.44 10.49
CA ARG A 278 13.84 -21.32 10.60
C ARG A 278 14.47 -20.63 9.40
N ILE A 279 14.03 -20.97 8.19
CA ILE A 279 14.57 -20.39 6.95
C ILE A 279 14.27 -18.88 6.86
N ILE A 280 13.08 -18.48 7.29
CA ILE A 280 12.68 -17.06 7.29
C ILE A 280 13.09 -16.30 8.56
N HIS A 281 13.89 -16.90 9.44
CA HIS A 281 14.37 -16.32 10.71
C HIS A 281 13.24 -15.81 11.61
N ARG A 282 12.13 -16.56 11.67
CA ARG A 282 10.98 -16.24 12.53
C ARG A 282 10.69 -17.33 13.54
N PRO A 283 11.50 -17.47 14.60
CA PRO A 283 11.23 -18.44 15.65
C PRO A 283 9.87 -18.14 16.29
N LEU A 284 9.05 -19.17 16.43
CA LEU A 284 7.70 -19.06 16.96
C LEU A 284 7.38 -20.32 17.77
N ASN A 285 6.66 -20.14 18.88
CA ASN A 285 6.08 -21.23 19.65
C ASN A 285 4.56 -21.20 19.43
N GLU A 286 4.04 -22.17 18.71
CA GLU A 286 2.63 -22.24 18.33
C GLU A 286 1.69 -22.20 19.54
N GLN A 287 1.98 -22.96 20.60
CA GLN A 287 1.14 -22.96 21.81
C GLN A 287 1.10 -21.59 22.50
N LYS A 288 2.22 -20.88 22.50
CA LYS A 288 2.26 -19.51 23.04
C LYS A 288 1.46 -18.54 22.16
N VAL A 289 1.53 -18.70 20.83
CA VAL A 289 0.70 -17.90 19.90
C VAL A 289 -0.79 -18.13 20.19
N TRP A 290 -1.21 -19.39 20.34
CA TRP A 290 -2.59 -19.71 20.69
C TRP A 290 -3.03 -19.00 21.98
N ARG A 291 -2.21 -19.09 23.04
CA ARG A 291 -2.51 -18.42 24.32
C ARG A 291 -2.61 -16.90 24.18
N GLY A 292 -1.73 -16.31 23.38
CA GLY A 292 -1.74 -14.87 23.15
C GLY A 292 -2.97 -14.42 22.37
N ILE A 293 -3.38 -15.15 21.32
CA ILE A 293 -4.61 -14.87 20.56
C ILE A 293 -5.84 -15.07 21.45
N ASP A 294 -5.90 -16.15 22.23
CA ASP A 294 -6.99 -16.41 23.18
C ASP A 294 -7.09 -15.29 24.24
N ALA A 295 -5.95 -14.79 24.73
CA ALA A 295 -5.94 -13.63 25.65
C ALA A 295 -6.53 -12.38 24.99
N LEU A 296 -6.19 -12.08 23.73
CA LEU A 296 -6.79 -10.96 22.99
C LEU A 296 -8.31 -11.13 22.89
N LEU A 297 -8.77 -12.30 22.48
CA LEU A 297 -10.20 -12.60 22.31
C LEU A 297 -10.98 -12.50 23.63
N ARG A 298 -10.45 -13.05 24.74
CA ARG A 298 -11.05 -12.94 26.07
C ARG A 298 -11.21 -11.51 26.53
N HIS A 299 -10.32 -10.61 26.11
CA HIS A 299 -10.38 -9.19 26.45
C HIS A 299 -11.00 -8.34 25.34
N HIS A 300 -11.73 -8.95 24.40
CA HIS A 300 -12.47 -8.26 23.32
C HIS A 300 -11.59 -7.41 22.39
N ILE A 301 -10.34 -7.78 22.21
CA ILE A 301 -9.45 -7.20 21.20
C ILE A 301 -9.53 -8.09 19.97
N LYS A 302 -9.89 -7.53 18.82
CA LYS A 302 -10.00 -8.31 17.57
C LYS A 302 -8.62 -8.56 16.96
N PRO A 303 -8.16 -9.82 16.84
CA PRO A 303 -6.89 -10.10 16.19
C PRO A 303 -7.04 -10.11 14.66
N THR A 304 -6.11 -9.48 13.95
CA THR A 304 -5.83 -9.76 12.54
C THR A 304 -4.66 -10.73 12.51
N VAL A 305 -4.81 -11.91 11.93
CA VAL A 305 -3.81 -12.97 11.99
C VAL A 305 -3.25 -13.27 10.62
N ASP A 306 -1.93 -13.06 10.47
CA ASP A 306 -1.26 -13.14 9.18
C ASP A 306 -0.53 -14.47 9.00
N PHE A 307 -0.81 -15.10 7.89
CA PHE A 307 -0.03 -16.19 7.32
C PHE A 307 0.49 -15.83 5.93
N MET A 308 1.58 -16.47 5.56
CA MET A 308 2.16 -16.34 4.22
C MET A 308 2.19 -17.67 3.51
N TYR A 309 1.99 -17.65 2.20
CA TYR A 309 2.19 -18.81 1.33
C TYR A 309 3.26 -18.54 0.27
N ALA A 310 3.72 -19.60 -0.38
CA ALA A 310 4.88 -19.60 -1.26
C ALA A 310 6.18 -19.17 -0.56
N LEU A 311 6.31 -19.46 0.73
CA LEU A 311 7.56 -19.35 1.48
C LEU A 311 8.57 -20.44 1.04
N PRO A 312 9.89 -20.22 1.23
CA PRO A 312 10.88 -21.24 0.86
C PRO A 312 10.68 -22.55 1.62
N ALA A 313 10.80 -23.65 0.90
CA ALA A 313 10.61 -25.02 1.39
C ALA A 313 9.22 -25.36 1.95
N GLN A 314 8.23 -24.48 1.82
CA GLN A 314 6.84 -24.73 2.14
C GLN A 314 6.20 -25.59 1.05
N ASP A 315 5.56 -26.69 1.41
CA ASP A 315 4.81 -27.54 0.51
C ASP A 315 3.27 -27.35 0.63
N ALA A 316 2.49 -28.06 -0.18
CA ALA A 316 1.05 -27.92 -0.18
C ALA A 316 0.40 -28.34 1.16
N GLN A 317 0.97 -29.35 1.85
CA GLN A 317 0.47 -29.79 3.16
C GLN A 317 0.74 -28.75 4.24
N ASP A 318 1.90 -28.06 4.18
CA ASP A 318 2.23 -26.95 5.10
C ASP A 318 1.24 -25.80 4.94
N VAL A 319 0.89 -25.50 3.71
CA VAL A 319 -0.10 -24.45 3.39
C VAL A 319 -1.49 -24.85 3.88
N GLU A 320 -1.91 -26.07 3.62
CA GLU A 320 -3.21 -26.61 4.08
C GLU A 320 -3.30 -26.59 5.62
N ARG A 321 -2.23 -26.99 6.33
CA ARG A 321 -2.17 -26.86 7.79
C ARG A 321 -2.35 -25.41 8.26
N SER A 322 -1.73 -24.46 7.57
CA SER A 322 -1.85 -23.03 7.88
C SER A 322 -3.27 -22.50 7.66
N LEU A 323 -3.92 -22.90 6.56
CA LEU A 323 -5.31 -22.55 6.26
C LEU A 323 -6.27 -23.13 7.30
N ASN A 324 -6.12 -24.42 7.61
CA ASN A 324 -6.93 -25.09 8.62
C ASN A 324 -6.70 -24.50 10.01
N TRP A 325 -5.50 -24.01 10.30
CA TRP A 325 -5.18 -23.33 11.54
C TRP A 325 -5.97 -22.02 11.67
N LEU A 326 -6.01 -21.20 10.61
CA LEU A 326 -6.80 -19.96 10.58
C LEU A 326 -8.31 -20.23 10.66
N ALA A 327 -8.80 -21.20 9.92
CA ALA A 327 -10.22 -21.53 9.84
C ALA A 327 -10.84 -21.95 11.20
N ARG A 328 -10.03 -22.47 12.14
CA ARG A 328 -10.50 -22.84 13.48
C ARG A 328 -11.06 -21.66 14.30
N PHE A 329 -10.68 -20.44 13.98
CA PHE A 329 -11.15 -19.26 14.71
C PHE A 329 -12.46 -18.69 14.14
N GLY A 330 -12.87 -19.10 12.92
CA GLY A 330 -14.06 -18.56 12.25
C GLY A 330 -14.04 -17.02 12.24
N ASP A 331 -15.17 -16.40 12.58
CA ASP A 331 -15.35 -14.96 12.58
C ASP A 331 -14.72 -14.24 13.80
N ALA A 332 -14.10 -15.00 14.73
CA ALA A 332 -13.48 -14.42 15.91
C ALA A 332 -12.24 -13.57 15.58
N ILE A 333 -11.58 -13.85 14.46
CA ILE A 333 -10.40 -13.13 13.98
C ILE A 333 -10.64 -12.53 12.58
N HIS A 334 -9.74 -11.65 12.16
CA HIS A 334 -9.57 -11.28 10.76
C HIS A 334 -8.42 -12.11 10.17
N PRO A 335 -8.70 -13.16 9.38
CA PRO A 335 -7.62 -13.92 8.78
C PRO A 335 -7.00 -13.15 7.61
N GLN A 336 -5.67 -13.10 7.56
CA GLN A 336 -4.92 -12.65 6.39
C GLN A 336 -4.04 -13.82 5.90
N PHE A 337 -4.18 -14.18 4.63
CA PHE A 337 -3.37 -15.22 4.00
C PHE A 337 -2.68 -14.61 2.77
N LEU A 338 -1.43 -14.21 2.93
CA LEU A 338 -0.75 -13.29 2.05
C LEU A 338 0.30 -13.99 1.17
N PRO A 339 0.42 -13.62 -0.12
CA PRO A 339 1.49 -14.12 -0.97
C PRO A 339 2.86 -13.63 -0.49
N THR A 340 3.88 -14.45 -0.63
CA THR A 340 5.25 -14.03 -0.41
C THR A 340 5.70 -13.05 -1.47
N LEU A 341 6.22 -11.90 -1.03
CA LEU A 341 6.78 -10.84 -1.87
C LEU A 341 8.29 -10.75 -1.66
N LEU A 342 9.05 -10.69 -2.74
CA LEU A 342 10.50 -10.50 -2.67
C LEU A 342 10.84 -9.01 -2.67
N LEU A 343 10.66 -8.35 -1.52
CA LEU A 343 10.86 -6.90 -1.39
C LEU A 343 12.33 -6.51 -1.57
N PRO A 344 12.61 -5.33 -2.18
CA PRO A 344 13.98 -4.87 -2.40
C PRO A 344 14.80 -4.78 -1.12
N GLY A 345 16.02 -5.31 -1.15
CA GLY A 345 16.99 -5.30 -0.05
C GLY A 345 16.74 -6.33 1.04
N THR A 346 15.69 -7.17 0.96
CA THR A 346 15.47 -8.26 1.93
C THR A 346 16.40 -9.44 1.66
N GLU A 347 16.81 -10.14 2.73
CA GLU A 347 17.58 -11.37 2.62
C GLU A 347 16.88 -12.42 1.75
N LEU A 348 15.55 -12.52 1.88
CA LEU A 348 14.75 -13.45 1.09
C LEU A 348 14.87 -13.16 -0.42
N ARG A 349 14.93 -11.89 -0.82
CA ARG A 349 15.15 -11.51 -2.22
C ARG A 349 16.57 -11.84 -2.69
N ASP A 350 17.57 -11.52 -1.88
CA ASP A 350 18.96 -11.72 -2.23
C ASP A 350 19.29 -13.22 -2.39
N ARG A 351 18.65 -14.06 -1.56
CA ARG A 351 18.79 -15.52 -1.59
C ARG A 351 17.72 -16.24 -2.41
N ALA A 352 16.89 -15.51 -3.16
CA ALA A 352 15.73 -16.11 -3.86
C ALA A 352 16.11 -17.29 -4.76
N LYS A 353 17.21 -17.19 -5.50
CA LYS A 353 17.71 -18.28 -6.37
C LYS A 353 18.18 -19.49 -5.57
N GLU A 354 18.91 -19.29 -4.49
CA GLU A 354 19.36 -20.33 -3.55
C GLU A 354 18.17 -21.05 -2.89
N LEU A 355 17.14 -20.28 -2.56
CA LEU A 355 15.92 -20.77 -1.88
C LEU A 355 14.84 -21.29 -2.87
N GLY A 356 15.16 -21.38 -4.16
CA GLY A 356 14.27 -21.90 -5.18
C GLY A 356 13.04 -21.06 -5.46
N LEU A 357 13.09 -19.74 -5.18
CA LEU A 357 11.97 -18.83 -5.39
C LEU A 357 12.01 -18.17 -6.75
N ARG A 358 10.91 -18.19 -7.48
CA ARG A 358 10.73 -17.53 -8.77
C ARG A 358 9.62 -16.48 -8.62
N ALA A 359 9.94 -15.22 -8.86
CA ALA A 359 9.04 -14.11 -8.62
C ALA A 359 8.93 -13.17 -9.82
N GLN A 360 7.94 -12.30 -9.78
CA GLN A 360 7.78 -11.21 -10.74
C GLN A 360 8.97 -10.25 -10.68
N ALA A 361 9.39 -9.76 -11.86
CA ALA A 361 10.47 -8.78 -11.98
C ALA A 361 10.03 -7.35 -11.55
N LEU A 362 8.74 -7.05 -11.70
CA LEU A 362 8.15 -5.76 -11.40
C LEU A 362 7.38 -5.81 -10.06
N PRO A 363 7.14 -4.66 -9.40
CA PRO A 363 6.28 -4.62 -8.22
C PRO A 363 4.93 -5.32 -8.48
N PRO A 364 4.40 -6.07 -7.52
CA PRO A 364 4.82 -6.22 -6.14
C PRO A 364 5.85 -7.32 -5.88
N TYR A 365 6.54 -7.86 -6.89
CA TYR A 365 7.57 -8.90 -6.74
C TYR A 365 7.06 -10.21 -6.14
N ARG A 366 5.83 -10.54 -6.44
CA ARG A 366 5.15 -11.72 -5.91
C ARG A 366 5.84 -13.00 -6.38
N VAL A 367 6.01 -13.96 -5.47
CA VAL A 367 6.50 -15.31 -5.80
C VAL A 367 5.43 -16.03 -6.63
N LEU A 368 5.84 -16.56 -7.78
CA LEU A 368 5.00 -17.26 -8.75
C LEU A 368 5.15 -18.78 -8.69
N SER A 369 6.28 -19.26 -8.19
CA SER A 369 6.53 -20.68 -7.91
C SER A 369 7.73 -20.82 -6.97
N THR A 370 7.82 -21.96 -6.31
CA THR A 370 8.99 -22.37 -5.52
C THR A 370 9.50 -23.71 -6.03
N ASP A 371 10.54 -24.29 -5.42
CA ASP A 371 10.97 -25.64 -5.75
C ASP A 371 9.98 -26.73 -5.27
N THR A 372 9.10 -26.38 -4.33
CA THR A 372 8.10 -27.28 -3.74
C THR A 372 6.67 -27.01 -4.20
N LEU A 373 6.39 -25.82 -4.80
CA LEU A 373 5.06 -25.42 -5.24
C LEU A 373 5.11 -24.83 -6.65
N THR A 374 4.41 -25.47 -7.57
CA THR A 374 4.21 -24.95 -8.93
C THR A 374 3.21 -23.81 -8.96
N SER A 375 3.19 -23.04 -10.05
CA SER A 375 2.21 -21.96 -10.26
C SER A 375 0.76 -22.48 -10.22
N ALA A 376 0.52 -23.66 -10.77
CA ALA A 376 -0.82 -24.28 -10.75
C ALA A 376 -1.27 -24.63 -9.32
N GLN A 377 -0.36 -25.15 -8.50
CA GLN A 377 -0.65 -25.44 -7.09
C GLN A 377 -0.92 -24.15 -6.30
N LEU A 378 -0.16 -23.09 -6.56
CA LEU A 378 -0.41 -21.79 -5.91
C LEU A 378 -1.78 -21.23 -6.29
N ALA A 379 -2.22 -21.35 -7.55
CA ALA A 379 -3.56 -20.93 -7.97
C ALA A 379 -4.67 -21.72 -7.23
N LEU A 380 -4.49 -23.04 -7.08
CA LEU A 380 -5.42 -23.88 -6.32
C LEU A 380 -5.47 -23.49 -4.84
N ILE A 381 -4.32 -23.21 -4.23
CA ILE A 381 -4.21 -22.74 -2.85
C ILE A 381 -4.97 -21.42 -2.65
N GLU A 382 -4.84 -20.48 -3.59
CA GLU A 382 -5.55 -19.20 -3.54
C GLU A 382 -7.07 -19.38 -3.62
N GLN A 383 -7.52 -20.28 -4.47
CA GLN A 383 -8.94 -20.62 -4.55
C GLN A 383 -9.43 -21.24 -3.25
N GLN A 384 -8.73 -22.24 -2.71
CA GLN A 384 -9.09 -22.88 -1.44
C GLN A 384 -9.10 -21.88 -0.27
N ALA A 385 -8.12 -20.98 -0.22
CA ALA A 385 -8.09 -19.94 0.80
C ALA A 385 -9.29 -18.99 0.69
N ALA A 386 -9.68 -18.59 -0.53
CA ALA A 386 -10.85 -17.76 -0.74
C ALA A 386 -12.16 -18.45 -0.32
N GLU A 387 -12.30 -19.74 -0.59
CA GLU A 387 -13.45 -20.55 -0.19
C GLU A 387 -13.53 -20.73 1.33
N LEU A 388 -12.39 -21.02 1.98
CA LEU A 388 -12.34 -21.35 3.40
C LEU A 388 -12.40 -20.13 4.33
N LEU A 389 -11.76 -19.03 3.93
CA LEU A 389 -11.63 -17.82 4.75
C LEU A 389 -12.64 -16.73 4.36
N GLY A 390 -13.59 -17.01 3.48
CA GLY A 390 -14.62 -16.06 3.06
C GLY A 390 -14.13 -15.02 2.05
N GLY A 391 -13.05 -15.29 1.36
CA GLY A 391 -12.38 -14.40 0.41
C GLY A 391 -11.46 -13.41 1.13
N PHE A 392 -10.32 -13.13 0.52
CA PHE A 392 -9.44 -12.08 1.02
C PHE A 392 -10.16 -10.75 0.94
N ASP A 393 -10.06 -9.92 1.96
CA ASP A 393 -10.30 -8.49 1.85
C ASP A 393 -9.26 -7.90 0.88
N SER A 394 -9.50 -8.18 -0.39
CA SER A 394 -8.86 -7.43 -1.44
C SER A 394 -9.33 -5.98 -1.27
N PRO A 395 -8.45 -4.99 -1.29
CA PRO A 395 -8.85 -3.58 -1.34
C PRO A 395 -9.67 -3.25 -2.61
N THR A 396 -9.91 -4.22 -3.46
CA THR A 396 -10.89 -4.18 -4.52
C THR A 396 -12.28 -4.38 -3.91
N PRO A 397 -13.16 -3.37 -3.95
CA PRO A 397 -14.54 -3.58 -3.56
C PRO A 397 -15.07 -4.80 -4.30
N ARG A 398 -15.72 -5.71 -3.57
CA ARG A 398 -16.55 -6.78 -4.15
C ARG A 398 -17.73 -6.13 -4.86
N PHE A 399 -17.49 -5.63 -6.05
CA PHE A 399 -18.52 -4.98 -6.82
C PHE A 399 -18.58 -5.61 -8.17
N VAL A 400 -19.35 -6.68 -8.21
CA VAL A 400 -20.06 -6.94 -9.45
C VAL A 400 -21.18 -7.93 -9.18
N GLY A 401 -22.19 -7.84 -9.92
CA GLY A 401 -23.22 -8.84 -10.10
C GLY A 401 -24.59 -8.44 -9.61
N LYS A 402 -24.77 -7.52 -8.68
CA LYS A 402 -26.15 -7.20 -8.23
C LYS A 402 -26.53 -5.72 -8.18
N ARG A 403 -25.64 -4.79 -8.53
CA ARG A 403 -25.93 -3.34 -8.49
C ARG A 403 -25.18 -2.57 -9.56
N LEU A 404 -25.50 -2.76 -10.82
CA LEU A 404 -25.21 -1.75 -11.84
C LEU A 404 -25.82 -0.40 -11.47
N GLU A 405 -26.90 -0.38 -10.69
CA GLU A 405 -27.60 0.81 -10.21
C GLU A 405 -26.98 1.45 -8.96
N GLY A 406 -26.16 0.76 -8.18
CA GLY A 406 -25.63 1.24 -6.89
C GLY A 406 -24.18 1.70 -6.90
N LEU A 407 -23.45 1.49 -7.98
CA LEU A 407 -22.04 1.89 -8.10
C LEU A 407 -21.84 3.34 -8.53
N PHE A 408 -22.87 3.97 -9.01
CA PHE A 408 -22.89 5.35 -9.42
C PHE A 408 -23.51 6.18 -8.32
N ASN A 409 -22.70 6.94 -7.58
CA ASN A 409 -23.20 7.99 -6.72
C ASN A 409 -23.74 9.10 -7.63
N PRO A 410 -25.10 9.31 -7.72
CA PRO A 410 -25.69 10.26 -8.66
C PRO A 410 -25.48 11.73 -8.27
N ARG A 411 -24.58 12.04 -7.33
CA ARG A 411 -24.28 13.41 -6.93
C ARG A 411 -23.40 14.18 -7.90
N GLY A 412 -22.81 13.53 -8.90
CA GLY A 412 -22.24 14.21 -10.06
C GLY A 412 -23.35 14.50 -11.06
N ARG A 413 -24.03 15.62 -10.95
CA ARG A 413 -24.93 16.13 -12.01
C ARG A 413 -24.12 16.38 -13.27
N THR A 414 -24.06 15.41 -14.15
CA THR A 414 -23.72 15.65 -15.56
C THR A 414 -25.00 15.97 -16.32
N THR A 415 -25.33 17.25 -16.34
CA THR A 415 -26.26 17.77 -17.34
C THR A 415 -25.52 17.83 -18.67
N GLY A 416 -25.90 17.00 -19.65
CA GLY A 416 -25.49 17.16 -21.03
C GLY A 416 -24.74 16.00 -21.66
N ARG A 417 -25.35 15.47 -22.66
CA ARG A 417 -24.91 14.49 -23.67
C ARG A 417 -23.47 14.72 -24.18
N LYS A 418 -22.45 14.21 -23.49
CA LYS A 418 -21.12 13.98 -24.09
C LYS A 418 -20.38 12.97 -23.23
N ALA A 419 -19.57 12.11 -23.88
CA ALA A 419 -18.59 11.27 -23.22
C ALA A 419 -17.86 12.10 -22.16
N GLY A 420 -18.00 11.75 -20.89
CA GLY A 420 -17.50 12.51 -19.75
C GLY A 420 -16.42 11.75 -19.01
N ARG A 421 -15.51 12.47 -18.40
CA ARG A 421 -14.51 11.91 -17.46
C ARG A 421 -14.86 12.37 -16.06
N THR A 422 -14.87 11.45 -15.09
CA THR A 422 -14.98 11.77 -13.67
C THR A 422 -13.80 11.16 -12.91
N GLU A 423 -13.35 11.87 -11.88
CA GLU A 423 -12.25 11.43 -11.00
C GLU A 423 -12.79 11.29 -9.58
N GLU A 424 -12.64 10.10 -8.99
CA GLU A 424 -12.95 9.81 -7.59
C GLU A 424 -11.78 9.05 -6.99
N LYS A 425 -11.59 9.18 -5.67
CA LYS A 425 -10.51 8.57 -4.88
C LYS A 425 -9.78 7.40 -5.59
N ASN A 426 -8.63 7.70 -6.20
CA ASN A 426 -7.76 6.76 -6.91
C ASN A 426 -8.37 6.08 -8.17
N ARG A 427 -9.52 6.55 -8.66
CA ARG A 427 -10.18 5.96 -9.84
C ARG A 427 -10.57 7.06 -10.81
N THR A 428 -10.36 6.78 -12.08
CA THR A 428 -10.86 7.62 -13.17
C THR A 428 -11.89 6.84 -13.97
N THR A 429 -13.05 7.42 -14.17
CA THR A 429 -14.14 6.81 -14.93
C THR A 429 -14.31 7.52 -16.26
N LEU A 430 -14.36 6.75 -17.35
CA LEU A 430 -14.72 7.22 -18.69
C LEU A 430 -16.08 6.67 -19.07
N TYR A 431 -16.94 7.56 -19.56
CA TYR A 431 -18.29 7.23 -20.02
C TYR A 431 -18.33 7.27 -21.53
N PHE A 432 -18.92 6.25 -22.12
CA PHE A 432 -19.14 6.11 -23.56
C PHE A 432 -20.60 5.81 -23.81
N ASP A 433 -21.22 6.53 -24.72
CA ASP A 433 -22.54 6.16 -25.24
C ASP A 433 -22.34 5.21 -26.44
N PHE A 434 -22.98 4.05 -26.40
CA PHE A 434 -22.88 3.08 -27.49
C PHE A 434 -23.62 3.56 -28.74
N SER A 435 -22.94 3.45 -29.86
CA SER A 435 -23.57 3.39 -31.20
C SER A 435 -22.67 2.57 -32.12
N TYR A 436 -23.22 1.93 -33.12
CA TYR A 436 -22.44 1.14 -34.08
C TYR A 436 -21.39 1.97 -34.81
N GLU A 437 -21.64 3.27 -35.00
CA GLU A 437 -20.70 4.20 -35.64
C GLU A 437 -19.51 4.57 -34.74
N ASN A 438 -19.75 4.78 -33.45
CA ASN A 438 -18.69 5.24 -32.54
C ASN A 438 -17.93 4.10 -31.86
N PHE A 439 -18.47 2.88 -31.85
CA PHE A 439 -17.90 1.74 -31.15
C PHE A 439 -16.42 1.47 -31.49
N PRO A 440 -15.96 1.49 -32.77
CA PRO A 440 -14.55 1.29 -33.10
C PRO A 440 -13.62 2.29 -32.39
N LYS A 441 -14.08 3.52 -32.15
CA LYS A 441 -13.32 4.59 -31.50
C LYS A 441 -13.23 4.40 -29.99
N ILE A 442 -14.15 3.65 -29.37
CA ILE A 442 -14.15 3.41 -27.92
C ILE A 442 -12.89 2.63 -27.52
N GLY A 443 -12.61 1.51 -28.19
CA GLY A 443 -11.42 0.71 -27.93
C GLY A 443 -10.12 1.47 -28.12
N GLU A 444 -10.05 2.34 -29.13
CA GLU A 444 -8.88 3.22 -29.38
C GLU A 444 -8.71 4.27 -28.27
N THR A 445 -9.82 4.87 -27.84
CA THR A 445 -9.83 5.85 -26.74
C THR A 445 -9.36 5.21 -25.44
N ILE A 446 -9.84 4.00 -25.11
CA ILE A 446 -9.40 3.24 -23.94
C ILE A 446 -7.87 3.02 -24.01
N LYS A 447 -7.34 2.52 -25.12
CA LYS A 447 -5.90 2.29 -25.31
C LYS A 447 -5.10 3.56 -25.10
N LYS A 448 -5.54 4.67 -25.71
CA LYS A 448 -4.86 5.97 -25.61
C LYS A 448 -4.83 6.47 -24.17
N CYS A 449 -5.98 6.52 -23.48
CA CYS A 449 -6.08 7.00 -22.11
C CYS A 449 -5.22 6.19 -21.15
N VAL A 450 -5.23 4.85 -21.28
CA VAL A 450 -4.39 4.00 -20.42
C VAL A 450 -2.92 4.13 -20.76
N ALA A 451 -2.54 4.37 -22.02
CA ALA A 451 -1.15 4.63 -22.38
C ALA A 451 -0.63 5.96 -21.80
N GLU A 452 -1.48 6.98 -21.69
CA GLU A 452 -1.15 8.27 -21.10
C GLU A 452 -1.05 8.20 -19.56
N GLU A 453 -1.91 7.39 -18.93
CA GLU A 453 -1.99 7.24 -17.47
C GLU A 453 -2.05 5.75 -17.06
N PRO A 454 -0.97 4.99 -17.23
CA PRO A 454 -0.97 3.53 -17.10
C PRO A 454 -1.07 3.02 -15.65
N HIS A 455 -0.82 3.88 -14.67
CA HIS A 455 -0.68 3.51 -13.25
C HIS A 455 -1.82 3.99 -12.35
N ILE A 456 -2.92 4.45 -12.94
CA ILE A 456 -4.16 4.74 -12.20
C ILE A 456 -5.19 3.63 -12.38
N LEU A 457 -6.21 3.63 -11.53
CA LEU A 457 -7.33 2.70 -11.65
C LEU A 457 -8.35 3.27 -12.64
N TRP A 458 -8.69 2.48 -13.66
CA TRP A 458 -9.64 2.87 -14.68
C TRP A 458 -10.98 2.15 -14.55
N GLN A 459 -12.07 2.89 -14.75
CA GLN A 459 -13.40 2.35 -14.95
C GLN A 459 -13.93 2.85 -16.30
N PHE A 460 -14.41 1.95 -17.11
CA PHE A 460 -15.02 2.24 -18.40
C PHE A 460 -16.50 1.92 -18.31
N VAL A 461 -17.36 2.86 -18.65
CA VAL A 461 -18.81 2.72 -18.58
C VAL A 461 -19.37 2.87 -19.98
N LEU A 462 -19.96 1.80 -20.49
CA LEU A 462 -20.67 1.79 -21.76
C LEU A 462 -22.16 1.95 -21.50
N THR A 463 -22.75 3.07 -21.91
CA THR A 463 -24.19 3.31 -21.84
C THR A 463 -24.83 2.72 -23.08
N ILE A 464 -25.84 1.89 -22.90
CA ILE A 464 -26.62 1.26 -23.96
C ILE A 464 -28.10 1.61 -23.84
N ASN A 465 -28.77 1.78 -24.97
CA ASN A 465 -30.20 2.07 -25.07
C ASN A 465 -31.01 0.86 -25.62
N GLU A 466 -30.33 -0.20 -26.00
CA GLU A 466 -30.88 -1.45 -26.52
C GLU A 466 -29.88 -2.59 -26.23
N GLU A 467 -30.34 -3.82 -26.40
CA GLU A 467 -29.45 -4.98 -26.35
C GLU A 467 -28.45 -4.91 -27.50
N ILE A 468 -27.20 -5.06 -27.18
CA ILE A 468 -26.11 -5.10 -28.16
C ILE A 468 -25.61 -6.53 -28.31
N PRO A 469 -25.11 -6.94 -29.47
CA PRO A 469 -24.47 -8.25 -29.63
C PRO A 469 -23.34 -8.41 -28.62
N LEU A 470 -23.23 -9.56 -27.96
CA LEU A 470 -22.22 -9.85 -26.92
C LEU A 470 -20.80 -9.72 -27.45
N ASP A 471 -20.56 -9.96 -28.74
CA ASP A 471 -19.28 -9.79 -29.42
C ASP A 471 -18.70 -8.38 -29.23
N PHE A 472 -19.54 -7.35 -29.09
CA PHE A 472 -19.07 -5.98 -28.78
C PHE A 472 -18.55 -5.88 -27.37
N VAL A 473 -19.21 -6.48 -26.40
CA VAL A 473 -18.76 -6.54 -25.01
C VAL A 473 -17.45 -7.33 -24.93
N GLU A 474 -17.39 -8.50 -25.53
CA GLU A 474 -16.21 -9.35 -25.59
C GLU A 474 -15.02 -8.63 -26.24
N SER A 475 -15.25 -7.90 -27.32
CA SER A 475 -14.16 -7.17 -28.00
C SER A 475 -13.59 -6.07 -27.13
N LEU A 476 -14.38 -5.35 -26.33
CA LEU A 476 -13.88 -4.38 -25.36
C LEU A 476 -13.13 -5.07 -24.21
N ILE A 477 -13.62 -6.20 -23.72
CA ILE A 477 -12.91 -7.03 -22.74
C ILE A 477 -11.53 -7.44 -23.29
N VAL A 478 -11.46 -7.90 -24.54
CA VAL A 478 -10.20 -8.25 -25.20
C VAL A 478 -9.25 -7.06 -25.31
N VAL A 479 -9.77 -5.87 -25.65
CA VAL A 479 -8.96 -4.64 -25.65
C VAL A 479 -8.38 -4.37 -24.28
N ILE A 480 -9.18 -4.41 -23.22
CA ILE A 480 -8.75 -4.12 -21.85
C ILE A 480 -7.73 -5.16 -21.35
N ARG A 481 -7.95 -6.45 -21.66
CA ARG A 481 -7.03 -7.54 -21.31
C ARG A 481 -5.64 -7.45 -21.97
N ARG A 482 -5.55 -6.79 -23.11
CA ARG A 482 -4.26 -6.58 -23.82
C ARG A 482 -3.47 -5.36 -23.34
N LEU A 483 -4.03 -4.54 -22.44
CA LEU A 483 -3.32 -3.42 -21.87
C LEU A 483 -2.22 -3.90 -20.91
N PRO A 484 -1.12 -3.12 -20.72
CA PRO A 484 -0.09 -3.47 -19.76
C PRO A 484 -0.66 -3.66 -18.34
N SER A 485 -0.20 -4.68 -17.62
CA SER A 485 -0.70 -4.98 -16.28
C SER A 485 -0.35 -3.87 -15.28
N HIS A 486 -1.28 -3.56 -14.40
CA HIS A 486 -1.06 -2.70 -13.24
C HIS A 486 -0.43 -3.51 -12.09
N TRP A 487 0.25 -2.86 -11.12
CA TRP A 487 0.80 -3.56 -9.95
C TRP A 487 -0.28 -4.35 -9.18
N LEU A 488 -1.49 -3.80 -9.10
CA LEU A 488 -2.63 -4.44 -8.44
C LEU A 488 -3.08 -5.72 -9.16
N ASP A 489 -3.10 -5.71 -10.50
CA ASP A 489 -3.39 -6.91 -11.29
C ASP A 489 -2.37 -8.00 -11.01
N ARG A 490 -1.09 -7.61 -10.91
CA ARG A 490 0.01 -8.53 -10.58
C ARG A 490 -0.05 -9.07 -9.14
N LEU A 491 -0.64 -8.33 -8.22
CA LEU A 491 -0.83 -8.76 -6.84
C LEU A 491 -2.01 -9.71 -6.71
N VAL A 492 -3.16 -9.37 -7.28
CA VAL A 492 -4.44 -10.07 -7.05
C VAL A 492 -4.63 -11.25 -8.01
N SER A 493 -4.15 -11.14 -9.24
CA SER A 493 -4.34 -12.17 -10.27
C SER A 493 -3.04 -12.44 -11.05
N PRO A 494 -1.94 -12.88 -10.39
CA PRO A 494 -0.64 -13.01 -11.02
C PRO A 494 -0.56 -14.15 -12.02
N LEU A 495 -1.38 -15.19 -11.84
CA LEU A 495 -1.35 -16.42 -12.63
C LEU A 495 -2.44 -16.42 -13.71
N ASP A 496 -3.50 -15.68 -13.51
CA ASP A 496 -4.55 -15.47 -14.50
C ASP A 496 -4.37 -14.10 -15.18
N GLN A 497 -3.54 -14.06 -16.20
CA GLN A 497 -3.31 -12.84 -17.00
C GLN A 497 -4.56 -12.35 -17.75
N LYS A 498 -5.67 -13.09 -17.68
CA LYS A 498 -6.93 -12.71 -18.31
C LYS A 498 -7.78 -11.80 -17.42
N LYS A 499 -7.48 -11.69 -16.13
CA LYS A 499 -8.25 -10.85 -15.20
C LYS A 499 -7.53 -9.53 -14.92
N HIS A 500 -8.24 -8.42 -15.03
CA HIS A 500 -7.73 -7.07 -14.76
C HIS A 500 -8.60 -6.37 -13.72
N VAL A 501 -8.15 -6.35 -12.47
CA VAL A 501 -8.87 -5.69 -11.36
C VAL A 501 -8.68 -4.16 -11.35
N ALA A 502 -7.59 -3.67 -11.92
CA ALA A 502 -7.29 -2.24 -11.99
C ALA A 502 -8.01 -1.51 -13.13
N ARG A 503 -8.63 -2.26 -14.06
CA ARG A 503 -9.30 -1.72 -15.24
C ARG A 503 -10.57 -2.51 -15.50
N ARG A 504 -11.73 -1.90 -15.26
CA ARG A 504 -13.02 -2.57 -15.28
C ARG A 504 -13.94 -1.97 -16.32
N LEU A 505 -14.76 -2.81 -16.97
CA LEU A 505 -15.83 -2.41 -17.86
C LEU A 505 -17.16 -2.59 -17.13
N PHE A 506 -18.02 -1.59 -17.23
CA PHE A 506 -19.41 -1.62 -16.73
C PHE A 506 -20.36 -1.29 -17.88
N ILE A 507 -21.52 -1.89 -17.87
CA ILE A 507 -22.61 -1.55 -18.79
C ILE A 507 -23.67 -0.81 -17.99
N LYS A 508 -23.99 0.40 -18.45
CA LYS A 508 -25.07 1.23 -17.94
C LYS A 508 -26.26 1.13 -18.90
N ILE A 509 -27.42 0.83 -18.35
CA ILE A 509 -28.67 0.74 -19.12
C ILE A 509 -29.41 2.05 -18.89
N ASP A 510 -29.89 2.68 -19.96
CA ASP A 510 -30.79 3.82 -19.84
C ASP A 510 -32.12 3.37 -19.26
N ASN A 511 -32.71 4.14 -18.33
CA ASN A 511 -33.85 3.75 -17.48
C ASN A 511 -35.16 3.36 -18.20
N LEU A 512 -35.21 3.46 -19.53
CA LEU A 512 -36.38 3.16 -20.35
C LEU A 512 -36.29 1.83 -21.08
N VAL A 513 -35.21 1.09 -20.93
CA VAL A 513 -34.99 -0.16 -21.68
C VAL A 513 -35.22 -1.38 -20.80
N THR A 514 -36.14 -2.25 -21.21
CA THR A 514 -36.31 -3.58 -20.61
C THR A 514 -35.44 -4.56 -21.41
N LEU A 515 -34.42 -5.10 -20.80
CA LEU A 515 -33.52 -6.08 -21.43
C LEU A 515 -34.00 -7.50 -21.18
N ASP A 516 -33.72 -8.39 -22.14
CA ASP A 516 -33.91 -9.83 -21.95
C ASP A 516 -33.09 -10.32 -20.73
N PRO A 517 -33.72 -10.99 -19.76
CA PRO A 517 -33.02 -11.55 -18.61
C PRO A 517 -31.87 -12.50 -18.97
N ALA A 518 -31.98 -13.24 -20.08
CA ALA A 518 -30.92 -14.14 -20.54
C ALA A 518 -29.70 -13.37 -21.04
N TRP A 519 -29.91 -12.34 -21.88
CA TRP A 519 -28.84 -11.45 -22.34
C TRP A 519 -28.14 -10.77 -21.17
N ARG A 520 -28.92 -10.29 -20.20
CA ARG A 520 -28.37 -9.66 -19.00
C ARG A 520 -27.48 -10.61 -18.20
N ALA A 521 -27.97 -11.83 -17.92
CA ALA A 521 -27.22 -12.85 -17.18
C ALA A 521 -25.91 -13.23 -17.89
N GLU A 522 -25.96 -13.37 -19.23
CA GLU A 522 -24.77 -13.71 -20.02
C GLU A 522 -23.75 -12.58 -20.03
N THR A 523 -24.19 -11.32 -20.15
CA THR A 523 -23.34 -10.14 -20.06
C THR A 523 -22.69 -10.02 -18.67
N GLU A 524 -23.46 -10.21 -17.59
CA GLU A 524 -22.94 -10.22 -16.21
C GLU A 524 -21.86 -11.30 -16.05
N ASN A 525 -22.10 -12.52 -16.54
CA ASN A 525 -21.14 -13.62 -16.50
C ASN A 525 -19.84 -13.30 -17.28
N LEU A 526 -19.95 -12.69 -18.47
CA LEU A 526 -18.78 -12.25 -19.25
C LEU A 526 -17.94 -11.23 -18.49
N LEU A 527 -18.58 -10.22 -17.88
CA LEU A 527 -17.89 -9.17 -17.12
C LEU A 527 -17.26 -9.74 -15.82
N GLU A 528 -17.95 -10.62 -15.12
CA GLU A 528 -17.43 -11.30 -13.93
C GLU A 528 -16.20 -12.12 -14.27
N ASN A 529 -16.25 -12.96 -15.29
CA ASN A 529 -15.13 -13.78 -15.73
C ASN A 529 -13.94 -12.95 -16.25
N ALA A 530 -14.17 -11.72 -16.67
CA ALA A 530 -13.13 -10.85 -17.19
C ALA A 530 -12.41 -10.03 -16.09
N PHE A 531 -13.10 -9.67 -15.00
CA PHE A 531 -12.63 -8.65 -14.06
C PHE A 531 -12.70 -9.09 -12.58
N HIS A 532 -13.03 -10.34 -12.32
CA HIS A 532 -12.99 -11.04 -11.02
C HIS A 532 -12.23 -12.34 -11.11
#